data_25b20030e1abb651d04495b7b5bf289c
#
_entry.id   25b20030e1abb651d04495b7b5bf289c
#
_cell.length_a   1.000
_cell.length_b   1.000
_cell.length_c   1.000
_cell.angle_alpha   90.00
_cell.angle_beta   90.00
_cell.angle_gamma   90.00
#
_symmetry.space_group_name_H-M   'P 1'
#
loop_
_entity.id
_entity.type
_entity.pdbx_description
1 polymer ?
#
loop_
_entity_poly.entity_id
_entity_poly.type
_entity_poly.pdbx_seq_one_letter_code
_entity_poly.pdbx_strand_id
1 'polypeptide(L)'
;MFLERAIVGERLRLAMGLPCRSAAEHAPISDNIKLADQAETYYTPPLINVIKFACNACHEKRVLITEGCQGCLAHPCVEVCPKKAITLDRTNGRSYIDQDKCVKCGQCVKVCGYQAIIIQERPCARACGMDAIGSDENGKADIDYEKCVSCGQCLVNCPFGAIVDK
;
A
#
# COMPACT_ATOMS: atom_id res chain seq x y z
N MET A 1 -23.28 -0.54 -2.90
CA MET A 1 -24.19 -0.97 -1.79
C MET A 1 -23.80 -2.33 -1.18
N PHE A 2 -23.63 -3.44 -1.94
CA PHE A 2 -23.25 -4.74 -1.35
C PHE A 2 -21.83 -4.74 -0.78
N LEU A 3 -20.86 -4.20 -1.49
CA LEU A 3 -19.46 -4.12 -1.06
C LEU A 3 -19.34 -3.28 0.23
N GLU A 4 -19.98 -2.15 0.29
CA GLU A 4 -19.97 -1.27 1.46
C GLU A 4 -20.54 -1.96 2.69
N ARG A 5 -21.64 -2.69 2.54
CA ARG A 5 -22.23 -3.50 3.62
C ARG A 5 -21.27 -4.58 4.11
N ALA A 6 -20.58 -5.25 3.19
CA ALA A 6 -19.59 -6.26 3.54
C ALA A 6 -18.42 -5.64 4.33
N ILE A 7 -17.91 -4.48 3.89
CA ILE A 7 -16.83 -3.77 4.60
C ILE A 7 -17.27 -3.37 6.00
N VAL A 8 -18.46 -2.79 6.14
CA VAL A 8 -19.01 -2.43 7.46
C VAL A 8 -19.20 -3.66 8.33
N GLY A 9 -19.70 -4.75 7.77
CA GLY A 9 -19.87 -6.02 8.48
C GLY A 9 -18.55 -6.56 9.03
N GLU A 10 -17.47 -6.54 8.25
CA GLU A 10 -16.16 -7.00 8.74
C GLU A 10 -15.56 -6.05 9.79
N ARG A 11 -15.75 -4.74 9.65
CA ARG A 11 -15.34 -3.79 10.70
C ARG A 11 -16.07 -4.03 12.02
N LEU A 12 -17.37 -4.28 11.98
CA LEU A 12 -18.14 -4.61 13.17
C LEU A 12 -17.67 -5.94 13.80
N ARG A 13 -17.38 -6.95 13.00
CA ARG A 13 -16.84 -8.21 13.48
C ARG A 13 -15.50 -8.04 14.17
N LEU A 14 -14.58 -7.32 13.56
CA LEU A 14 -13.26 -7.01 14.14
C LEU A 14 -13.42 -6.22 15.45
N ALA A 15 -14.32 -5.23 15.49
CA ALA A 15 -14.64 -4.48 16.72
C ALA A 15 -15.25 -5.35 17.84
N MET A 16 -15.83 -6.50 17.48
CA MET A 16 -16.29 -7.53 18.43
C MET A 16 -15.20 -8.56 18.79
N GLY A 17 -13.96 -8.35 18.36
CA GLY A 17 -12.86 -9.29 18.58
C GLY A 17 -12.88 -10.53 17.66
N LEU A 18 -13.81 -10.61 16.69
CA LEU A 18 -13.92 -11.74 15.79
C LEU A 18 -12.89 -11.63 14.63
N PRO A 19 -12.42 -12.74 14.07
CA PRO A 19 -11.48 -12.71 12.95
C PRO A 19 -12.13 -12.17 11.67
N CYS A 20 -11.31 -11.52 10.82
CA CYS A 20 -11.72 -11.07 9.49
C CYS A 20 -11.97 -12.29 8.58
N ARG A 21 -13.05 -12.21 7.79
CA ARG A 21 -13.40 -13.24 6.82
C ARG A 21 -12.87 -12.90 5.43
N SER A 22 -12.73 -13.94 4.61
CA SER A 22 -12.41 -13.77 3.20
C SER A 22 -13.64 -13.30 2.41
N ALA A 23 -13.41 -12.73 1.21
CA ALA A 23 -14.50 -12.29 0.33
C ALA A 23 -15.40 -13.45 -0.16
N ALA A 24 -14.92 -14.69 -0.06
CA ALA A 24 -15.66 -15.89 -0.47
C ALA A 24 -16.55 -16.46 0.63
N GLU A 25 -16.41 -15.99 1.87
CA GLU A 25 -17.19 -16.48 3.02
C GLU A 25 -18.47 -15.67 3.18
N HIS A 26 -19.59 -16.32 2.90
CA HIS A 26 -20.92 -15.75 3.09
C HIS A 26 -21.56 -16.30 4.37
N ALA A 27 -21.55 -15.49 5.41
CA ALA A 27 -22.19 -15.83 6.68
C ALA A 27 -22.80 -14.59 7.34
N PRO A 28 -23.81 -14.75 8.21
CA PRO A 28 -24.37 -13.65 8.99
C PRO A 28 -23.29 -12.94 9.83
N ILE A 29 -23.49 -11.65 10.18
CA ILE A 29 -22.60 -10.91 11.08
C ILE A 29 -22.50 -11.60 12.44
N SER A 30 -23.59 -12.23 12.89
CA SER A 30 -23.69 -12.97 14.14
C SER A 30 -22.99 -14.33 14.15
N ASP A 31 -22.39 -14.74 13.04
CA ASP A 31 -21.65 -15.99 13.00
C ASP A 31 -20.47 -15.96 13.98
N ASN A 32 -20.35 -17.02 14.79
CA ASN A 32 -19.34 -17.15 15.84
C ASN A 32 -19.42 -16.06 16.95
N ILE A 33 -20.56 -15.38 17.15
CA ILE A 33 -20.72 -14.29 18.13
C ILE A 33 -20.40 -14.72 19.57
N LYS A 34 -20.51 -16.00 19.88
CA LYS A 34 -20.15 -16.55 21.20
C LYS A 34 -18.66 -16.36 21.55
N LEU A 35 -17.81 -16.21 20.54
CA LEU A 35 -16.39 -15.92 20.76
C LEU A 35 -16.18 -14.47 21.22
N ALA A 36 -17.11 -13.56 20.88
CA ALA A 36 -17.06 -12.17 21.31
C ALA A 36 -17.31 -11.96 22.82
N ASP A 37 -17.90 -12.96 23.49
CA ASP A 37 -18.11 -12.95 24.95
C ASP A 37 -16.82 -13.18 25.75
N GLN A 38 -15.77 -13.64 25.07
CA GLN A 38 -14.47 -13.90 25.70
C GLN A 38 -13.58 -12.67 25.61
N ALA A 39 -13.30 -12.01 26.72
CA ALA A 39 -12.47 -10.80 26.76
C ALA A 39 -11.06 -11.01 26.15
N GLU A 40 -10.53 -12.22 26.24
CA GLU A 40 -9.22 -12.60 25.68
C GLU A 40 -9.18 -12.48 24.15
N THR A 41 -10.32 -12.62 23.48
CA THR A 41 -10.42 -12.58 22.01
C THR A 41 -9.97 -11.22 21.45
N TYR A 42 -10.17 -10.14 22.20
CA TYR A 42 -9.74 -8.80 21.80
C TYR A 42 -8.22 -8.61 21.82
N TYR A 43 -7.52 -9.36 22.65
CA TYR A 43 -6.07 -9.26 22.83
C TYR A 43 -5.30 -10.34 22.06
N THR A 44 -6.01 -11.27 21.43
CA THR A 44 -5.38 -12.35 20.65
C THR A 44 -4.92 -11.80 19.29
N PRO A 45 -3.62 -11.86 18.97
CA PRO A 45 -3.12 -11.47 17.65
C PRO A 45 -3.78 -12.25 16.51
N PRO A 46 -3.89 -11.65 15.31
CA PRO A 46 -3.37 -10.34 14.92
C PRO A 46 -4.27 -9.19 15.37
N LEU A 47 -3.69 -8.13 15.93
CA LEU A 47 -4.43 -6.94 16.37
C LEU A 47 -4.73 -5.98 15.21
N ILE A 48 -3.86 -5.93 14.19
CA ILE A 48 -4.07 -5.14 12.99
C ILE A 48 -4.43 -6.06 11.84
N ASN A 49 -5.53 -5.77 11.17
CA ASN A 49 -6.09 -6.64 10.13
C ASN A 49 -6.30 -5.88 8.81
N VAL A 50 -6.25 -6.60 7.69
CA VAL A 50 -6.54 -6.04 6.36
C VAL A 50 -7.82 -6.66 5.82
N ILE A 51 -8.84 -5.84 5.63
CA ILE A 51 -10.04 -6.22 4.89
C ILE A 51 -9.67 -6.24 3.40
N LYS A 52 -9.34 -7.41 2.87
CA LYS A 52 -8.78 -7.58 1.52
C LYS A 52 -9.66 -7.01 0.42
N PHE A 53 -10.98 -7.11 0.51
CA PHE A 53 -11.90 -6.57 -0.49
C PHE A 53 -12.13 -5.04 -0.36
N ALA A 54 -11.75 -4.43 0.75
CA ALA A 54 -11.71 -2.97 0.91
C ALA A 54 -10.38 -2.37 0.40
N CYS A 55 -9.34 -3.19 0.27
CA CYS A 55 -8.03 -2.74 -0.17
C CYS A 55 -8.01 -2.42 -1.67
N ASN A 56 -7.57 -1.21 -2.03
CA ASN A 56 -7.53 -0.73 -3.42
C ASN A 56 -6.31 -1.20 -4.22
N ALA A 57 -5.54 -2.17 -3.73
CA ALA A 57 -4.33 -2.68 -4.38
C ALA A 57 -3.38 -1.55 -4.83
N CYS A 58 -3.08 -0.62 -3.93
CA CYS A 58 -2.19 0.50 -4.21
C CYS A 58 -0.82 0.01 -4.70
N HIS A 59 -0.24 0.73 -5.64
CA HIS A 59 1.05 0.36 -6.21
C HIS A 59 2.15 0.31 -5.14
N GLU A 60 3.03 -0.64 -5.29
CA GLU A 60 4.29 -0.67 -4.56
C GLU A 60 5.17 0.53 -4.93
N LYS A 61 6.24 0.71 -4.17
CA LYS A 61 7.19 1.80 -4.40
C LYS A 61 7.71 1.78 -5.84
N ARG A 62 7.46 2.86 -6.57
CA ARG A 62 7.95 3.07 -7.93
C ARG A 62 8.31 4.53 -8.15
N VAL A 63 9.24 4.77 -9.07
CA VAL A 63 9.62 6.11 -9.51
C VAL A 63 8.98 6.38 -10.87
N LEU A 64 8.26 7.48 -10.98
CA LEU A 64 7.53 7.83 -12.20
C LEU A 64 7.96 9.21 -12.68
N ILE A 65 7.96 9.39 -13.99
CA ILE A 65 8.06 10.70 -14.63
C ILE A 65 6.65 11.13 -15.02
N THR A 66 6.24 12.29 -14.53
CA THR A 66 4.92 12.88 -14.78
C THR A 66 4.90 13.68 -16.08
N GLU A 67 3.72 14.11 -16.49
CA GLU A 67 3.49 15.00 -17.63
C GLU A 67 4.24 16.34 -17.51
N GLY A 68 4.70 16.72 -16.30
CA GLY A 68 5.51 17.90 -16.06
C GLY A 68 6.94 17.82 -16.61
N CYS A 69 7.36 16.69 -17.18
CA CYS A 69 8.69 16.57 -17.77
C CYS A 69 8.85 17.48 -19.00
N GLN A 70 9.81 18.39 -18.94
CA GLN A 70 10.08 19.37 -20.00
C GLN A 70 11.12 18.91 -21.05
N GLY A 71 11.63 17.67 -20.94
CA GLY A 71 12.65 17.20 -21.85
C GLY A 71 13.90 18.07 -21.86
N CYS A 72 14.38 18.49 -20.69
CA CYS A 72 15.50 19.42 -20.55
C CYS A 72 16.77 18.93 -21.28
N LEU A 73 17.49 19.82 -21.92
CA LEU A 73 18.63 19.50 -22.78
C LEU A 73 19.78 18.78 -22.06
N ALA A 74 20.04 19.15 -20.81
CA ALA A 74 21.12 18.57 -20.01
C ALA A 74 20.80 17.18 -19.41
N HIS A 75 19.53 16.77 -19.40
CA HIS A 75 19.04 15.48 -18.89
C HIS A 75 19.68 15.02 -17.55
N PRO A 76 19.71 15.82 -16.50
CA PRO A 76 20.41 15.49 -15.25
C PRO A 76 19.89 14.20 -14.60
N CYS A 77 18.62 13.86 -14.82
CA CYS A 77 18.03 12.62 -14.32
C CYS A 77 18.63 11.36 -14.99
N VAL A 78 19.04 11.45 -16.25
CA VAL A 78 19.69 10.35 -16.97
C VAL A 78 21.11 10.16 -16.44
N GLU A 79 21.87 11.27 -16.32
CA GLU A 79 23.25 11.26 -15.86
C GLU A 79 23.41 10.74 -14.43
N VAL A 80 22.50 11.12 -13.52
CA VAL A 80 22.58 10.72 -12.11
C VAL A 80 22.15 9.27 -11.87
N CYS A 81 21.55 8.60 -12.84
CA CYS A 81 21.00 7.26 -12.66
C CYS A 81 22.10 6.18 -12.65
N PRO A 82 22.41 5.55 -11.50
CA PRO A 82 23.50 4.59 -11.38
C PRO A 82 23.24 3.30 -12.19
N LYS A 83 21.98 2.99 -12.44
CA LYS A 83 21.54 1.79 -13.21
C LYS A 83 21.20 2.11 -14.67
N LYS A 84 21.38 3.37 -15.10
CA LYS A 84 21.00 3.82 -16.45
C LYS A 84 19.58 3.39 -16.84
N ALA A 85 18.66 3.43 -15.86
CA ALA A 85 17.26 3.04 -16.03
C ALA A 85 16.42 4.15 -16.68
N ILE A 86 16.98 5.33 -16.92
CA ILE A 86 16.28 6.47 -17.51
C ILE A 86 16.77 6.65 -18.93
N THR A 87 15.85 6.63 -19.88
CA THR A 87 16.09 6.85 -21.31
C THR A 87 15.23 8.00 -21.82
N LEU A 88 15.64 8.56 -22.96
CA LEU A 88 14.91 9.61 -23.65
C LEU A 88 14.04 9.01 -24.74
N ASP A 89 12.79 9.39 -24.74
CA ASP A 89 11.91 9.16 -25.89
C ASP A 89 12.19 10.25 -26.94
N ARG A 90 12.78 9.84 -28.06
CA ARG A 90 13.16 10.75 -29.15
C ARG A 90 11.97 11.34 -29.90
N THR A 91 10.78 10.77 -29.71
CA THR A 91 9.57 11.25 -30.42
C THR A 91 8.96 12.46 -29.73
N ASN A 92 8.99 12.50 -28.41
CA ASN A 92 8.39 13.58 -27.61
C ASN A 92 9.40 14.36 -26.74
N GLY A 93 10.69 13.96 -26.77
CA GLY A 93 11.77 14.59 -26.01
C GLY A 93 11.72 14.34 -24.50
N ARG A 94 10.78 13.54 -24.00
CA ARG A 94 10.61 13.28 -22.56
C ARG A 94 11.46 12.11 -22.10
N SER A 95 11.82 12.14 -20.83
CA SER A 95 12.51 11.01 -20.20
C SER A 95 11.51 9.92 -19.82
N TYR A 96 11.96 8.67 -19.87
CA TYR A 96 11.21 7.48 -19.47
C TYR A 96 12.03 6.64 -18.50
N ILE A 97 11.38 6.00 -17.52
CA ILE A 97 12.03 5.12 -16.54
C ILE A 97 11.65 3.67 -16.81
N ASP A 98 12.66 2.86 -17.04
CA ASP A 98 12.54 1.40 -17.08
C ASP A 98 12.41 0.90 -15.61
N GLN A 99 11.22 0.42 -15.24
CA GLN A 99 10.92 -0.01 -13.87
C GLN A 99 11.69 -1.27 -13.46
N ASP A 100 12.06 -2.13 -14.43
CA ASP A 100 12.78 -3.38 -14.16
C ASP A 100 14.25 -3.12 -13.81
N LYS A 101 14.84 -2.07 -14.40
CA LYS A 101 16.21 -1.64 -14.09
C LYS A 101 16.27 -0.68 -12.90
N CYS A 102 15.15 -0.06 -12.56
CA CYS A 102 15.10 0.99 -11.55
C CYS A 102 15.19 0.42 -10.12
N VAL A 103 16.26 0.76 -9.41
CA VAL A 103 16.46 0.38 -7.99
C VAL A 103 15.74 1.32 -7.00
N LYS A 104 14.90 2.22 -7.49
CA LYS A 104 14.05 3.11 -6.68
C LYS A 104 14.82 3.99 -5.68
N CYS A 105 16.09 4.34 -5.97
CA CYS A 105 16.98 5.09 -5.07
C CYS A 105 16.61 6.57 -4.92
N GLY A 106 15.78 7.14 -5.80
CA GLY A 106 15.28 8.50 -5.73
C GLY A 106 16.28 9.60 -6.10
N GLN A 107 17.49 9.29 -6.58
CA GLN A 107 18.48 10.31 -6.96
C GLN A 107 17.98 11.22 -8.09
N CYS A 108 17.29 10.65 -9.06
CA CYS A 108 16.69 11.41 -10.17
C CYS A 108 15.62 12.41 -9.72
N VAL A 109 14.92 12.11 -8.63
CA VAL A 109 13.94 13.05 -8.05
C VAL A 109 14.62 14.32 -7.55
N LYS A 110 15.78 14.17 -6.91
CA LYS A 110 16.52 15.30 -6.29
C LYS A 110 17.10 16.27 -7.32
N VAL A 111 17.46 15.77 -8.49
CA VAL A 111 18.10 16.59 -9.55
C VAL A 111 17.12 17.18 -10.55
N CYS A 112 15.86 16.78 -10.50
CA CYS A 112 14.85 17.28 -11.42
C CYS A 112 14.38 18.68 -11.00
N GLY A 113 14.87 19.71 -11.68
CA GLY A 113 14.51 21.10 -11.40
C GLY A 113 13.01 21.42 -11.61
N TYR A 114 12.33 20.62 -12.43
CA TYR A 114 10.89 20.76 -12.68
C TYR A 114 10.02 19.91 -11.74
N GLN A 115 10.64 19.16 -10.82
CA GLN A 115 9.93 18.25 -9.91
C GLN A 115 8.98 17.27 -10.63
N ALA A 116 9.31 16.96 -11.88
CA ALA A 116 8.51 16.09 -12.72
C ALA A 116 8.69 14.59 -12.41
N ILE A 117 9.63 14.23 -11.53
CA ILE A 117 9.89 12.86 -11.13
C ILE A 117 9.40 12.68 -9.70
N ILE A 118 8.52 11.71 -9.50
CA ILE A 118 7.90 11.44 -8.21
C ILE A 118 8.14 9.98 -7.77
N ILE A 119 8.21 9.79 -6.46
CA ILE A 119 8.14 8.44 -5.87
C ILE A 119 6.70 8.20 -5.47
N GLN A 120 6.08 7.20 -6.07
CA GLN A 120 4.76 6.73 -5.70
C GLN A 120 4.90 5.46 -4.86
N GLU A 121 4.22 5.44 -3.73
CA GLU A 121 4.28 4.33 -2.77
C GLU A 121 2.94 4.23 -2.05
N ARG A 122 2.54 3.00 -1.69
CA ARG A 122 1.28 2.82 -0.94
C ARG A 122 1.38 3.50 0.43
N PRO A 123 0.35 4.26 0.86
CA PRO A 123 0.43 5.05 2.09
C PRO A 123 0.65 4.21 3.34
N CYS A 124 0.05 3.03 3.44
CA CYS A 124 0.20 2.14 4.59
C CYS A 124 1.62 1.59 4.73
N ALA A 125 2.28 1.20 3.62
CA ALA A 125 3.67 0.74 3.64
C ALA A 125 4.63 1.89 3.98
N ARG A 126 4.43 3.08 3.38
CA ARG A 126 5.23 4.26 3.69
C ARG A 126 5.16 4.66 5.16
N ALA A 127 4.02 4.46 5.80
CA ALA A 127 3.83 4.78 7.23
C ALA A 127 4.37 3.69 8.17
N CYS A 128 4.70 2.51 7.65
CA CYS A 128 5.18 1.40 8.45
C CYS A 128 6.67 1.52 8.71
N GLY A 129 7.07 1.92 9.92
CA GLY A 129 8.48 2.02 10.31
C GLY A 129 9.20 0.67 10.43
N MET A 130 8.45 -0.45 10.48
CA MET A 130 8.99 -1.81 10.59
C MET A 130 9.06 -2.53 9.24
N ASP A 131 8.66 -1.87 8.16
CA ASP A 131 8.61 -2.46 6.81
C ASP A 131 7.82 -3.79 6.75
N ALA A 132 6.75 -3.88 7.56
CA ALA A 132 5.93 -5.07 7.74
C ALA A 132 4.80 -5.21 6.72
N ILE A 133 4.64 -4.26 5.77
CA ILE A 133 3.52 -4.26 4.83
C ILE A 133 4.03 -4.48 3.40
N GLY A 134 3.71 -5.64 2.88
CA GLY A 134 3.95 -6.05 1.50
C GLY A 134 2.71 -6.04 0.62
N SER A 135 2.78 -6.80 -0.48
CA SER A 135 1.68 -7.10 -1.38
C SER A 135 1.44 -8.60 -1.44
N ASP A 136 0.19 -8.99 -1.51
CA ASP A 136 -0.18 -10.36 -1.89
C ASP A 136 -0.18 -10.54 -3.43
N GLU A 137 -0.52 -11.72 -3.89
CA GLU A 137 -0.59 -12.09 -5.33
C GLU A 137 -1.54 -11.19 -6.13
N ASN A 138 -2.53 -10.61 -5.48
CA ASN A 138 -3.51 -9.70 -6.09
C ASN A 138 -3.09 -8.22 -5.96
N GLY A 139 -1.89 -7.94 -5.51
CA GLY A 139 -1.38 -6.58 -5.27
C GLY A 139 -2.01 -5.88 -4.07
N LYS A 140 -2.79 -6.57 -3.24
CA LYS A 140 -3.41 -6.02 -2.05
C LYS A 140 -2.42 -6.01 -0.88
N ALA A 141 -2.66 -5.14 0.09
CA ALA A 141 -1.81 -5.07 1.27
C ALA A 141 -1.82 -6.40 2.03
N ASP A 142 -0.65 -6.83 2.43
CA ASP A 142 -0.44 -8.00 3.27
C ASP A 142 0.51 -7.63 4.41
N ILE A 143 0.20 -8.11 5.62
CA ILE A 143 0.95 -7.75 6.83
C ILE A 143 1.78 -8.95 7.27
N ASP A 144 3.08 -8.76 7.33
CA ASP A 144 4.00 -9.68 7.97
C ASP A 144 3.88 -9.52 9.50
N TYR A 145 3.17 -10.44 10.12
CA TYR A 145 2.88 -10.38 11.55
C TYR A 145 4.10 -10.68 12.44
N GLU A 146 5.18 -11.24 11.89
CA GLU A 146 6.43 -11.43 12.62
C GLU A 146 7.17 -10.09 12.81
N LYS A 147 7.01 -9.18 11.85
CA LYS A 147 7.60 -7.83 11.91
C LYS A 147 6.67 -6.78 12.51
N CYS A 148 5.37 -7.05 12.50
CA CYS A 148 4.36 -6.08 12.90
C CYS A 148 4.33 -5.88 14.43
N VAL A 149 4.58 -4.65 14.87
CA VAL A 149 4.50 -4.24 16.30
C VAL A 149 3.14 -3.65 16.67
N SER A 150 2.14 -3.79 15.83
CA SER A 150 0.75 -3.33 16.07
C SER A 150 0.62 -1.84 16.44
N CYS A 151 1.48 -0.97 15.91
CA CYS A 151 1.52 0.45 16.24
C CYS A 151 0.37 1.28 15.64
N GLY A 152 -0.45 0.74 14.73
CA GLY A 152 -1.61 1.39 14.14
C GLY A 152 -1.32 2.45 13.06
N GLN A 153 -0.06 2.78 12.75
CA GLN A 153 0.27 3.82 11.77
C GLN A 153 -0.31 3.55 10.37
N CYS A 154 -0.32 2.30 9.96
CA CYS A 154 -0.88 1.90 8.67
C CYS A 154 -2.41 2.09 8.61
N LEU A 155 -3.11 1.94 9.73
CA LEU A 155 -4.55 2.16 9.85
C LEU A 155 -4.90 3.62 9.60
N VAL A 156 -4.22 4.55 10.27
CA VAL A 156 -4.45 6.00 10.13
C VAL A 156 -4.13 6.49 8.72
N ASN A 157 -3.13 5.89 8.06
CA ASN A 157 -2.67 6.31 6.74
C ASN A 157 -3.37 5.60 5.57
N CYS A 158 -4.27 4.65 5.82
CA CYS A 158 -5.01 3.97 4.77
C CYS A 158 -6.22 4.81 4.31
N PRO A 159 -6.21 5.45 3.11
CA PRO A 159 -7.31 6.31 2.67
C PRO A 159 -8.59 5.54 2.35
N PHE A 160 -8.52 4.22 2.24
CA PHE A 160 -9.66 3.35 1.95
C PHE A 160 -10.25 2.72 3.22
N GLY A 161 -9.63 2.93 4.37
CA GLY A 161 -10.02 2.31 5.63
C GLY A 161 -10.05 0.77 5.54
N ALA A 162 -9.15 0.20 4.75
CA ALA A 162 -9.02 -1.24 4.56
C ALA A 162 -8.22 -1.90 5.69
N ILE A 163 -7.44 -1.13 6.43
CA ILE A 163 -6.67 -1.61 7.58
C ILE A 163 -7.41 -1.15 8.83
N VAL A 164 -7.69 -2.08 9.70
CA VAL A 164 -8.44 -1.87 10.94
C VAL A 164 -7.82 -2.65 12.08
N ASP A 165 -7.99 -2.14 13.28
CA ASP A 165 -7.68 -2.86 14.51
C ASP A 165 -8.82 -3.80 14.91
N LYS A 166 -8.50 -4.70 15.80
CA LYS A 166 -9.41 -5.71 16.33
C LYS A 166 -10.09 -5.19 17.59
#